data_b4a646937617b7fd7a2f41b51bd747c7
#
_entry.id   b4a646937617b7fd7a2f41b51bd747c7
#
_cell.length_a   1.000
_cell.length_b   1.000
_cell.length_c   1.000
_cell.angle_alpha   90.00
_cell.angle_beta   90.00
_cell.angle_gamma   90.00
#
_symmetry.space_group_name_H-M   'P 1'
#
loop_
_entity.id
_entity.type
_entity.pdbx_description
1 polymer ?
#
loop_
_entity_poly.entity_id
_entity_poly.type
_entity_poly.pdbx_seq_one_letter_code
_entity_poly.pdbx_strand_id
1 'polypeptide(L)'
;DEALGKVSMEEILSEEDMPGYRSSVMDGYALGESTKGNKWKIVGESFPGKPFNDLLKKGEAVTISTGSFVPDNCFSVIPQEQVSLELLNGNEYIVKKEKSSNNSWIREKNDQVFKGEILIKKGVKITPGILSKLASCGIKTIKVSKISKLGLLITGDELIKSGTARKKGEIWESNSILIKSIAKNIGFEINEIHVEKDNYQNIKNSLRNISEFNDVVISVGGISVGKKDFLKDIINEIGEIKFWKLFLKPGKPFAFGLINKKIPYFGLPGNPVSAAITFIQLVWPALQKLEGITNIEFPLRIKVKLNSDLKRRKGRPE
;
A
#
# COMPACT_ATOMS: atom_id res chain seq x y z
N ASP A 1 9.75 8.58 -2.02
CA ASP A 1 8.61 8.62 -1.09
C ASP A 1 7.31 9.12 -1.70
N GLU A 2 7.35 9.99 -2.74
CA GLU A 2 6.15 10.50 -3.44
C GLU A 2 5.26 9.40 -4.09
N ALA A 3 5.80 8.21 -4.29
CA ALA A 3 5.07 7.07 -4.84
C ALA A 3 4.21 6.32 -3.79
N LEU A 4 4.38 6.60 -2.49
CA LEU A 4 3.65 5.91 -1.43
C LEU A 4 2.14 5.99 -1.62
N GLY A 5 1.46 4.84 -1.53
CA GLY A 5 0.00 4.73 -1.68
C GLY A 5 -0.51 4.77 -3.12
N LYS A 6 0.31 5.15 -4.10
CA LYS A 6 -0.02 5.12 -5.53
C LYS A 6 0.16 3.69 -6.09
N VAL A 7 -0.24 3.49 -7.34
CA VAL A 7 -0.20 2.18 -8.01
C VAL A 7 0.87 2.18 -9.09
N SER A 8 1.69 1.13 -9.14
CA SER A 8 2.70 0.98 -10.20
C SER A 8 2.04 0.85 -11.58
N MET A 9 2.47 1.66 -12.53
CA MET A 9 1.98 1.63 -13.91
C MET A 9 2.80 0.76 -14.84
N GLU A 10 3.91 0.21 -14.34
CA GLU A 10 4.81 -0.67 -15.09
C GLU A 10 5.35 -1.78 -14.20
N GLU A 11 5.90 -2.82 -14.81
CA GLU A 11 6.69 -3.83 -14.14
C GLU A 11 8.11 -3.29 -13.96
N ILE A 12 8.69 -3.50 -12.78
CA ILE A 12 10.02 -3.02 -12.44
C ILE A 12 10.92 -4.20 -12.15
N LEU A 13 12.02 -4.28 -12.86
CA LEU A 13 13.03 -5.31 -12.72
C LEU A 13 14.23 -4.77 -11.96
N SER A 14 14.95 -5.65 -11.27
CA SER A 14 16.23 -5.29 -10.69
C SER A 14 17.29 -5.14 -11.79
N GLU A 15 18.02 -4.02 -11.75
CA GLU A 15 19.14 -3.77 -12.67
C GLU A 15 20.43 -4.44 -12.20
N GLU A 16 20.51 -4.81 -10.91
CA GLU A 16 21.68 -5.39 -10.27
C GLU A 16 21.30 -6.53 -9.32
N ASP A 17 22.30 -7.31 -8.91
CA ASP A 17 22.17 -8.32 -7.87
C ASP A 17 22.14 -7.69 -6.47
N MET A 18 21.39 -8.28 -5.52
CA MET A 18 21.33 -7.84 -4.13
C MET A 18 21.57 -9.03 -3.17
N PRO A 19 22.55 -8.96 -2.29
CA PRO A 19 23.66 -7.99 -2.32
C PRO A 19 24.49 -8.10 -3.58
N GLY A 20 25.14 -7.02 -3.99
CA GLY A 20 26.03 -6.99 -5.19
C GLY A 20 27.36 -7.72 -4.99
N TYR A 21 27.63 -8.18 -3.76
CA TYR A 21 28.86 -8.87 -3.37
C TYR A 21 28.59 -9.84 -2.21
N ARG A 22 29.54 -10.74 -1.94
CA ARG A 22 29.52 -11.62 -0.78
C ARG A 22 29.70 -10.78 0.48
N SER A 23 28.81 -10.93 1.47
CA SER A 23 28.81 -10.11 2.68
C SER A 23 28.75 -10.94 3.95
N SER A 24 29.34 -10.42 5.03
CA SER A 24 29.28 -11.07 6.32
C SER A 24 27.89 -10.97 6.94
N VAL A 25 27.40 -12.06 7.52
CA VAL A 25 26.16 -12.09 8.30
C VAL A 25 26.38 -11.73 9.77
N MET A 26 27.63 -11.85 10.25
CA MET A 26 28.01 -11.65 11.67
C MET A 26 29.25 -10.77 11.78
N ASP A 27 29.42 -10.14 12.94
CA ASP A 27 30.68 -9.54 13.34
C ASP A 27 31.67 -10.64 13.74
N GLY A 28 32.89 -10.57 13.23
CA GLY A 28 33.89 -11.61 13.50
C GLY A 28 35.09 -11.53 12.58
N TYR A 29 35.49 -12.66 12.01
CA TYR A 29 36.70 -12.77 11.18
C TYR A 29 36.44 -13.56 9.92
N ALA A 30 36.80 -12.98 8.78
CA ALA A 30 36.79 -13.66 7.49
C ALA A 30 38.12 -14.45 7.35
N LEU A 31 38.01 -15.75 7.08
CA LEU A 31 39.11 -16.70 7.13
C LEU A 31 39.61 -17.08 5.75
N GLY A 32 40.92 -16.96 5.54
CA GLY A 32 41.59 -17.64 4.46
C GLY A 32 41.71 -19.15 4.71
N GLU A 33 42.37 -19.86 3.79
CA GLU A 33 42.60 -21.29 3.92
C GLU A 33 43.23 -21.66 5.29
N SER A 34 42.72 -22.74 5.92
CA SER A 34 43.18 -23.19 7.24
C SER A 34 44.62 -23.70 7.21
N THR A 35 45.34 -23.44 8.29
CA THR A 35 46.61 -24.07 8.63
C THR A 35 46.41 -25.20 9.66
N LYS A 36 47.44 -26.00 9.88
CA LYS A 36 47.45 -26.96 11.00
C LYS A 36 47.29 -26.17 12.32
N GLY A 37 46.28 -26.51 13.13
CA GLY A 37 46.05 -25.90 14.46
C GLY A 37 44.93 -24.83 14.50
N ASN A 38 44.15 -24.67 13.45
CA ASN A 38 42.99 -23.75 13.42
C ASN A 38 43.30 -22.34 13.94
N LYS A 39 44.43 -21.79 13.49
CA LYS A 39 44.97 -20.50 13.90
C LYS A 39 45.22 -19.62 12.64
N TRP A 40 44.80 -18.34 12.70
CA TRP A 40 44.97 -17.38 11.62
C TRP A 40 45.54 -16.06 12.15
N LYS A 41 46.48 -15.49 11.42
CA LYS A 41 47.01 -14.14 11.68
C LYS A 41 46.03 -13.10 11.18
N ILE A 42 45.74 -12.09 11.99
CA ILE A 42 44.94 -10.93 11.56
C ILE A 42 45.85 -10.03 10.72
N VAL A 43 45.44 -9.77 9.46
CA VAL A 43 46.22 -8.97 8.51
C VAL A 43 45.56 -7.67 8.08
N GLY A 44 44.34 -7.42 8.58
CA GLY A 44 43.60 -6.20 8.24
C GLY A 44 42.14 -6.25 8.70
N GLU A 45 41.34 -5.34 8.15
CA GLU A 45 39.97 -5.11 8.52
C GLU A 45 39.10 -4.92 7.26
N SER A 46 37.87 -5.40 7.30
CA SER A 46 36.83 -5.13 6.28
C SER A 46 35.60 -4.59 6.98
N PHE A 47 35.28 -3.31 6.76
CA PHE A 47 34.15 -2.62 7.33
C PHE A 47 33.19 -2.09 6.26
N PRO A 48 31.94 -1.75 6.60
CA PRO A 48 31.00 -1.15 5.65
C PRO A 48 31.62 0.11 5.00
N GLY A 49 31.63 0.14 3.65
CA GLY A 49 32.26 1.23 2.90
C GLY A 49 33.78 1.25 2.85
N LYS A 50 34.45 0.31 3.55
CA LYS A 50 35.91 0.14 3.55
C LYS A 50 36.26 -1.35 3.39
N PRO A 51 36.12 -1.92 2.19
CA PRO A 51 36.38 -3.33 1.95
C PRO A 51 37.88 -3.65 2.04
N PHE A 52 38.19 -4.86 2.52
CA PHE A 52 39.52 -5.43 2.35
C PHE A 52 39.59 -6.07 0.96
N ASN A 53 40.41 -5.52 0.06
CA ASN A 53 40.43 -5.90 -1.34
C ASN A 53 41.48 -6.94 -1.72
N ASP A 54 42.42 -7.23 -0.82
CA ASP A 54 43.47 -8.20 -1.08
C ASP A 54 42.98 -9.64 -0.87
N LEU A 55 43.63 -10.59 -1.50
CA LEU A 55 43.40 -12.02 -1.28
C LEU A 55 44.05 -12.46 0.03
N LEU A 56 43.33 -13.21 0.84
CA LEU A 56 43.84 -13.81 2.06
C LEU A 56 44.78 -14.98 1.73
N LYS A 57 46.00 -14.96 2.29
CA LYS A 57 46.87 -16.12 2.21
C LYS A 57 46.45 -17.19 3.19
N LYS A 58 47.03 -18.39 3.02
CA LYS A 58 46.84 -19.50 3.98
C LYS A 58 47.24 -19.08 5.41
N GLY A 59 46.32 -19.25 6.37
CA GLY A 59 46.53 -18.84 7.75
C GLY A 59 46.39 -17.37 8.04
N GLU A 60 45.79 -16.59 7.10
CA GLU A 60 45.45 -15.18 7.32
C GLU A 60 43.95 -15.03 7.55
N ALA A 61 43.57 -14.00 8.30
CA ALA A 61 42.21 -13.58 8.51
C ALA A 61 42.12 -12.06 8.57
N VAL A 62 40.93 -11.52 8.28
CA VAL A 62 40.61 -10.09 8.49
C VAL A 62 39.46 -9.94 9.44
N THR A 63 39.51 -8.93 10.30
CA THR A 63 38.37 -8.51 11.12
C THR A 63 37.28 -8.03 10.22
N ILE A 64 36.04 -8.46 10.44
CA ILE A 64 34.92 -8.14 9.58
C ILE A 64 33.67 -7.81 10.39
N SER A 65 32.93 -6.79 9.94
CA SER A 65 31.62 -6.45 10.52
C SER A 65 30.47 -6.95 9.66
N THR A 66 29.30 -7.12 10.27
CA THR A 66 28.05 -7.49 9.58
C THR A 66 27.79 -6.56 8.38
N GLY A 67 27.45 -7.15 7.23
CA GLY A 67 27.19 -6.44 5.99
C GLY A 67 28.43 -6.01 5.19
N SER A 68 29.64 -6.20 5.75
CA SER A 68 30.90 -5.86 5.06
C SER A 68 31.21 -6.87 3.95
N PHE A 69 31.97 -6.40 2.97
CA PHE A 69 32.51 -7.23 1.88
C PHE A 69 33.38 -8.35 2.43
N VAL A 70 33.11 -9.57 2.01
CA VAL A 70 33.91 -10.75 2.32
C VAL A 70 34.91 -10.96 1.17
N PRO A 71 36.25 -11.05 1.44
CA PRO A 71 37.24 -11.27 0.39
C PRO A 71 36.91 -12.49 -0.48
N ASP A 72 37.18 -12.41 -1.79
CA ASP A 72 36.72 -13.39 -2.77
C ASP A 72 37.19 -14.83 -2.47
N ASN A 73 38.38 -14.98 -1.95
CA ASN A 73 38.94 -16.28 -1.57
C ASN A 73 38.72 -16.68 -0.09
N CYS A 74 37.85 -15.97 0.61
CA CYS A 74 37.43 -16.35 1.96
C CYS A 74 36.45 -17.53 1.91
N PHE A 75 36.69 -18.55 2.73
CA PHE A 75 35.86 -19.76 2.79
C PHE A 75 34.77 -19.67 3.86
N SER A 76 35.01 -18.94 4.94
CA SER A 76 34.01 -18.75 6.01
C SER A 76 34.29 -17.50 6.83
N VAL A 77 33.24 -16.95 7.39
CA VAL A 77 33.32 -15.98 8.49
C VAL A 77 33.05 -16.75 9.80
N ILE A 78 33.82 -16.46 10.81
CA ILE A 78 33.62 -17.01 12.16
C ILE A 78 33.23 -15.86 13.09
N PRO A 79 32.12 -15.98 13.87
CA PRO A 79 31.75 -14.98 14.86
C PRO A 79 32.84 -14.78 15.92
N GLN A 80 33.00 -13.55 16.39
CA GLN A 80 34.01 -13.20 17.39
C GLN A 80 33.89 -14.00 18.68
N GLU A 81 32.71 -14.45 19.05
CA GLU A 81 32.46 -15.27 20.26
C GLU A 81 33.02 -16.69 20.13
N GLN A 82 33.27 -17.13 18.90
CA GLN A 82 33.73 -18.50 18.59
C GLN A 82 35.25 -18.61 18.46
N VAL A 83 35.97 -17.53 18.70
CA VAL A 83 37.43 -17.50 18.68
C VAL A 83 38.01 -16.98 19.99
N SER A 84 39.30 -17.24 20.22
CA SER A 84 40.15 -16.57 21.20
C SER A 84 41.25 -15.81 20.49
N LEU A 85 41.63 -14.66 21.05
CA LEU A 85 42.73 -13.84 20.55
C LEU A 85 44.01 -14.21 21.24
N GLU A 86 45.10 -14.28 20.47
CA GLU A 86 46.43 -14.50 20.97
C GLU A 86 47.40 -13.47 20.35
N LEU A 87 48.30 -12.95 21.17
CA LEU A 87 49.37 -12.06 20.73
C LEU A 87 50.69 -12.81 20.67
N LEU A 88 51.30 -12.94 19.50
CA LEU A 88 52.59 -13.62 19.31
C LEU A 88 53.54 -12.74 18.47
N ASN A 89 54.69 -12.44 19.00
CA ASN A 89 55.72 -11.65 18.35
C ASN A 89 55.20 -10.30 17.77
N GLY A 90 54.31 -9.63 18.52
CA GLY A 90 53.71 -8.37 18.11
C GLY A 90 52.60 -8.46 17.05
N ASN A 91 52.20 -9.67 16.64
CA ASN A 91 51.08 -9.90 15.71
C ASN A 91 49.90 -10.53 16.46
N GLU A 92 48.70 -10.13 16.05
CA GLU A 92 47.46 -10.71 16.56
C GLU A 92 47.02 -11.94 15.75
N TYR A 93 46.58 -12.95 16.47
CA TYR A 93 46.07 -14.19 15.91
C TYR A 93 44.72 -14.54 16.52
N ILE A 94 43.87 -15.18 15.73
CA ILE A 94 42.68 -15.85 16.24
C ILE A 94 42.89 -17.35 16.23
N VAL A 95 42.33 -17.99 17.26
CA VAL A 95 42.26 -19.44 17.38
C VAL A 95 40.82 -19.87 17.51
N LYS A 96 40.38 -20.79 16.66
CA LYS A 96 38.99 -21.29 16.66
C LYS A 96 38.77 -22.16 17.89
N LYS A 97 37.70 -21.90 18.68
CA LYS A 97 37.30 -22.69 19.83
C LYS A 97 36.76 -24.06 19.39
N GLU A 98 36.99 -25.11 20.13
CA GLU A 98 36.61 -26.51 19.81
C GLU A 98 35.08 -26.67 19.58
N LYS A 99 34.23 -25.89 20.28
CA LYS A 99 32.76 -25.95 20.20
C LYS A 99 32.17 -24.98 19.17
N SER A 100 32.95 -24.44 18.22
CA SER A 100 32.45 -23.51 17.22
C SER A 100 31.65 -24.21 16.13
N SER A 101 30.59 -23.52 15.63
CA SER A 101 29.79 -24.02 14.50
C SER A 101 30.60 -24.11 13.21
N ASN A 102 30.20 -24.98 12.29
CA ASN A 102 30.76 -25.05 10.93
C ASN A 102 29.99 -24.21 9.91
N ASN A 103 29.11 -23.29 10.34
CA ASN A 103 28.39 -22.41 9.43
C ASN A 103 29.35 -21.40 8.81
N SER A 104 29.16 -21.09 7.52
CA SER A 104 30.04 -20.15 6.82
C SER A 104 29.80 -18.69 7.18
N TRP A 105 28.63 -18.33 7.69
CA TRP A 105 28.20 -16.97 8.02
C TRP A 105 28.44 -15.94 6.91
N ILE A 106 28.41 -16.39 5.66
CA ILE A 106 28.54 -15.58 4.46
C ILE A 106 27.19 -15.55 3.77
N ARG A 107 26.74 -14.37 3.41
CA ARG A 107 25.64 -14.16 2.49
C ARG A 107 26.24 -14.07 1.09
N GLU A 108 25.80 -14.92 0.20
CA GLU A 108 26.28 -14.92 -1.18
C GLU A 108 25.74 -13.73 -1.98
N LYS A 109 26.45 -13.38 -3.04
CA LYS A 109 25.97 -12.43 -4.03
C LYS A 109 24.63 -12.92 -4.58
N ASN A 110 23.67 -12.00 -4.83
CA ASN A 110 22.31 -12.26 -5.33
C ASN A 110 21.37 -13.10 -4.44
N ASP A 111 21.73 -13.34 -3.19
CA ASP A 111 20.94 -14.15 -2.23
C ASP A 111 19.54 -13.57 -1.94
N GLN A 112 19.36 -12.26 -2.12
CA GLN A 112 18.08 -11.58 -1.90
C GLN A 112 17.32 -11.27 -3.19
N VAL A 113 18.03 -10.78 -4.21
CA VAL A 113 17.48 -10.41 -5.50
C VAL A 113 18.55 -10.61 -6.56
N PHE A 114 18.22 -11.28 -7.67
CA PHE A 114 19.12 -11.39 -8.80
C PHE A 114 18.77 -10.35 -9.89
N LYS A 115 19.75 -9.95 -10.66
CA LYS A 115 19.57 -9.06 -11.80
C LYS A 115 18.52 -9.61 -12.78
N GLY A 116 17.54 -8.78 -13.13
CA GLY A 116 16.39 -9.14 -13.97
C GLY A 116 15.20 -9.72 -13.21
N GLU A 117 15.30 -9.90 -11.88
CA GLU A 117 14.15 -10.31 -11.07
C GLU A 117 13.10 -9.21 -11.02
N ILE A 118 11.82 -9.61 -11.06
CA ILE A 118 10.70 -8.69 -10.91
C ILE A 118 10.62 -8.21 -9.45
N LEU A 119 10.93 -6.93 -9.23
CA LEU A 119 10.80 -6.28 -7.93
C LEU A 119 9.35 -5.96 -7.61
N ILE A 120 8.60 -5.50 -8.61
CA ILE A 120 7.19 -5.12 -8.49
C ILE A 120 6.48 -5.32 -9.83
N LYS A 121 5.28 -5.84 -9.80
CA LYS A 121 4.41 -5.97 -10.98
C LYS A 121 3.59 -4.70 -11.21
N LYS A 122 3.16 -4.47 -12.45
CA LYS A 122 2.17 -3.46 -12.80
C LYS A 122 0.88 -3.70 -11.99
N GLY A 123 0.24 -2.63 -11.54
CA GLY A 123 -1.04 -2.68 -10.82
C GLY A 123 -0.92 -3.01 -9.32
N VAL A 124 0.29 -2.94 -8.78
CA VAL A 124 0.54 -3.13 -7.34
C VAL A 124 0.57 -1.80 -6.62
N LYS A 125 -0.16 -1.69 -5.51
CA LYS A 125 -0.13 -0.51 -4.63
C LYS A 125 1.20 -0.43 -3.88
N ILE A 126 1.84 0.73 -3.93
CA ILE A 126 3.15 0.97 -3.34
C ILE A 126 3.01 1.11 -1.82
N THR A 127 3.64 0.20 -1.10
CA THR A 127 3.72 0.20 0.37
C THR A 127 5.11 0.67 0.85
N PRO A 128 5.28 0.99 2.15
CA PRO A 128 6.62 1.31 2.69
C PRO A 128 7.66 0.21 2.44
N GLY A 129 7.28 -1.06 2.56
CA GLY A 129 8.19 -2.19 2.28
C GLY A 129 8.63 -2.25 0.81
N ILE A 130 7.71 -1.97 -0.12
CA ILE A 130 8.02 -1.89 -1.55
C ILE A 130 8.98 -0.73 -1.82
N LEU A 131 8.74 0.45 -1.24
CA LEU A 131 9.67 1.59 -1.39
C LEU A 131 11.06 1.26 -0.88
N SER A 132 11.17 0.60 0.27
CA SER A 132 12.44 0.16 0.83
C SER A 132 13.14 -0.86 -0.09
N LYS A 133 12.41 -1.85 -0.62
CA LYS A 133 12.95 -2.83 -1.58
C LYS A 133 13.46 -2.13 -2.85
N LEU A 134 12.69 -1.23 -3.44
CA LEU A 134 13.09 -0.47 -4.63
C LEU A 134 14.35 0.38 -4.36
N ALA A 135 14.38 1.08 -3.24
CA ALA A 135 15.52 1.90 -2.84
C ALA A 135 16.79 1.06 -2.62
N SER A 136 16.69 -0.11 -1.97
CA SER A 136 17.82 -1.03 -1.77
C SER A 136 18.36 -1.61 -3.09
N CYS A 137 17.52 -1.70 -4.12
CA CYS A 137 17.93 -2.09 -5.48
C CYS A 137 18.35 -0.89 -6.36
N GLY A 138 18.57 0.30 -5.78
CA GLY A 138 19.05 1.48 -6.52
C GLY A 138 17.99 2.16 -7.39
N ILE A 139 16.73 1.75 -7.35
CA ILE A 139 15.66 2.34 -8.17
C ILE A 139 15.27 3.72 -7.63
N LYS A 140 15.57 4.76 -8.38
CA LYS A 140 15.33 6.15 -8.00
C LYS A 140 13.92 6.63 -8.33
N THR A 141 13.39 6.26 -9.48
CA THR A 141 12.09 6.75 -9.98
C THR A 141 11.30 5.61 -10.60
N ILE A 142 9.98 5.67 -10.45
CA ILE A 142 9.04 4.71 -11.04
C ILE A 142 7.80 5.45 -11.56
N LYS A 143 7.13 4.89 -12.58
CA LYS A 143 5.86 5.40 -13.05
C LYS A 143 4.72 4.90 -12.18
N VAL A 144 3.92 5.81 -11.66
CA VAL A 144 2.79 5.50 -10.79
C VAL A 144 1.50 6.15 -11.29
N SER A 145 0.36 5.60 -10.86
CA SER A 145 -0.95 6.21 -11.10
C SER A 145 -1.06 7.58 -10.45
N LYS A 146 -1.93 8.41 -11.02
CA LYS A 146 -2.45 9.58 -10.32
C LYS A 146 -3.50 9.10 -9.30
N ILE A 147 -3.51 9.66 -8.10
CA ILE A 147 -4.61 9.46 -7.14
C ILE A 147 -5.84 10.17 -7.65
N SER A 148 -6.98 9.47 -7.72
CA SER A 148 -8.24 10.01 -8.21
C SER A 148 -8.78 11.09 -7.27
N LYS A 149 -9.12 12.26 -7.82
CA LYS A 149 -9.83 13.32 -7.11
C LYS A 149 -11.31 13.00 -7.04
N LEU A 150 -11.88 12.98 -5.85
CA LEU A 150 -13.29 12.68 -5.63
C LEU A 150 -14.07 13.93 -5.30
N GLY A 151 -15.17 14.19 -6.01
CA GLY A 151 -16.13 15.22 -5.69
C GLY A 151 -17.38 14.62 -5.04
N LEU A 152 -17.93 15.28 -4.03
CA LEU A 152 -19.07 14.80 -3.26
C LEU A 152 -20.21 15.82 -3.29
N LEU A 153 -21.39 15.37 -3.66
CA LEU A 153 -22.63 16.12 -3.60
C LEU A 153 -23.57 15.48 -2.55
N ILE A 154 -24.08 16.28 -1.64
CA ILE A 154 -25.12 15.87 -0.67
C ILE A 154 -26.41 16.61 -1.01
N THR A 155 -27.55 15.90 -1.06
CA THR A 155 -28.84 16.54 -1.34
C THR A 155 -29.91 16.18 -0.32
N GLY A 156 -30.77 17.16 -0.01
CA GLY A 156 -31.94 17.00 0.86
C GLY A 156 -32.46 18.31 1.42
N ASP A 157 -33.77 18.54 1.31
CA ASP A 157 -34.45 19.72 1.87
C ASP A 157 -34.35 19.78 3.40
N GLU A 158 -34.32 18.61 4.04
CA GLU A 158 -34.28 18.44 5.49
C GLU A 158 -32.90 18.74 6.10
N LEU A 159 -31.85 18.81 5.29
CA LEU A 159 -30.47 18.90 5.77
C LEU A 159 -30.12 20.31 6.24
N ILE A 160 -29.56 20.39 7.44
CA ILE A 160 -28.99 21.62 8.02
C ILE A 160 -27.55 21.36 8.49
N LYS A 161 -26.79 22.43 8.61
CA LYS A 161 -25.40 22.38 9.08
C LYS A 161 -25.34 21.92 10.54
N SER A 162 -24.42 21.03 10.87
CA SER A 162 -24.16 20.60 12.25
C SER A 162 -23.88 21.79 13.16
N GLY A 163 -24.43 21.75 14.38
CA GLY A 163 -24.30 22.82 15.36
C GLY A 163 -25.31 23.98 15.24
N THR A 164 -26.15 24.00 14.18
CA THR A 164 -27.24 24.99 14.08
C THR A 164 -28.49 24.54 14.83
N ALA A 165 -29.35 25.49 15.24
CA ALA A 165 -30.63 25.18 15.89
C ALA A 165 -31.53 24.42 14.90
N ARG A 166 -32.07 23.28 15.32
CA ARG A 166 -32.85 22.36 14.50
C ARG A 166 -34.36 22.61 14.68
N LYS A 167 -35.08 22.80 13.59
CA LYS A 167 -36.54 22.85 13.56
C LYS A 167 -37.12 21.44 13.38
N LYS A 168 -38.45 21.33 13.62
CA LYS A 168 -39.17 20.08 13.37
C LYS A 168 -39.09 19.70 11.87
N GLY A 169 -38.65 18.48 11.57
CA GLY A 169 -38.49 17.98 10.21
C GLY A 169 -37.07 18.18 9.65
N GLU A 170 -36.18 18.93 10.28
CA GLU A 170 -34.79 19.10 9.89
C GLU A 170 -33.88 18.05 10.57
N ILE A 171 -32.82 17.68 9.89
CA ILE A 171 -31.76 16.81 10.43
C ILE A 171 -30.38 17.43 10.16
N TRP A 172 -29.43 17.22 11.03
CA TRP A 172 -28.05 17.65 10.78
C TRP A 172 -27.42 16.79 9.71
N GLU A 173 -26.79 17.45 8.74
CA GLU A 173 -26.02 16.79 7.70
C GLU A 173 -24.80 16.08 8.34
N SER A 174 -24.65 14.77 8.08
CA SER A 174 -23.59 13.92 8.61
C SER A 174 -22.93 13.03 7.55
N ASN A 175 -23.53 12.91 6.36
CA ASN A 175 -23.05 12.04 5.29
C ASN A 175 -21.74 12.53 4.70
N SER A 176 -21.54 13.85 4.61
CA SER A 176 -20.28 14.41 4.12
C SER A 176 -19.10 14.01 5.01
N ILE A 177 -19.27 14.13 6.33
CA ILE A 177 -18.26 13.73 7.32
C ILE A 177 -18.01 12.23 7.22
N LEU A 178 -19.08 11.42 7.15
CA LEU A 178 -18.99 9.96 7.08
C LEU A 178 -18.22 9.52 5.83
N ILE A 179 -18.64 9.94 4.65
CA ILE A 179 -18.04 9.52 3.38
C ILE A 179 -16.61 10.05 3.26
N LYS A 180 -16.35 11.30 3.65
CA LYS A 180 -14.99 11.86 3.69
C LYS A 180 -14.07 11.06 4.59
N SER A 181 -14.54 10.67 5.79
CA SER A 181 -13.74 9.90 6.74
C SER A 181 -13.46 8.49 6.25
N ILE A 182 -14.46 7.81 5.66
CA ILE A 182 -14.28 6.49 5.06
C ILE A 182 -13.28 6.57 3.90
N ALA A 183 -13.46 7.52 2.97
CA ALA A 183 -12.55 7.71 1.84
C ALA A 183 -11.11 7.89 2.31
N LYS A 184 -10.87 8.79 3.28
CA LYS A 184 -9.55 9.04 3.86
C LYS A 184 -8.93 7.78 4.48
N ASN A 185 -9.73 7.00 5.21
CA ASN A 185 -9.25 5.78 5.88
C ASN A 185 -8.79 4.69 4.89
N ILE A 186 -9.33 4.68 3.67
CA ILE A 186 -8.96 3.75 2.60
C ILE A 186 -7.99 4.33 1.57
N GLY A 187 -7.46 5.54 1.83
CA GLY A 187 -6.41 6.17 1.05
C GLY A 187 -6.88 7.06 -0.11
N PHE A 188 -8.15 7.52 -0.09
CA PHE A 188 -8.69 8.49 -1.04
C PHE A 188 -9.03 9.81 -0.36
N GLU A 189 -9.03 10.90 -1.13
CA GLU A 189 -9.37 12.22 -0.63
C GLU A 189 -10.59 12.78 -1.36
N ILE A 190 -11.56 13.31 -0.58
CA ILE A 190 -12.64 14.12 -1.11
C ILE A 190 -12.11 15.54 -1.31
N ASN A 191 -11.91 15.91 -2.58
CA ASN A 191 -11.36 17.21 -2.98
C ASN A 191 -12.35 18.35 -2.79
N GLU A 192 -13.65 18.09 -3.02
CA GLU A 192 -14.70 19.09 -3.03
C GLU A 192 -16.02 18.51 -2.51
N ILE A 193 -16.79 19.30 -1.74
CA ILE A 193 -18.08 18.90 -1.18
C ILE A 193 -19.10 20.02 -1.42
N HIS A 194 -20.23 19.69 -2.05
CA HIS A 194 -21.38 20.54 -2.20
C HIS A 194 -22.56 19.97 -1.40
N VAL A 195 -23.34 20.84 -0.75
CA VAL A 195 -24.58 20.48 -0.05
C VAL A 195 -25.70 21.31 -0.62
N GLU A 196 -26.66 20.67 -1.28
CA GLU A 196 -27.74 21.32 -2.01
C GLU A 196 -29.10 20.93 -1.44
N LYS A 197 -30.04 21.87 -1.53
CA LYS A 197 -31.47 21.57 -1.35
C LYS A 197 -31.99 20.83 -2.58
N ASP A 198 -33.16 20.18 -2.47
CA ASP A 198 -33.78 19.43 -3.56
C ASP A 198 -34.33 20.37 -4.65
N ASN A 199 -33.41 21.05 -5.33
CA ASN A 199 -33.67 21.94 -6.46
C ASN A 199 -32.96 21.42 -7.70
N TYR A 200 -33.72 21.15 -8.75
CA TYR A 200 -33.20 20.58 -10.00
C TYR A 200 -32.02 21.36 -10.60
N GLN A 201 -32.14 22.66 -10.72
CA GLN A 201 -31.13 23.49 -11.37
C GLN A 201 -29.86 23.59 -10.51
N ASN A 202 -30.01 23.75 -9.20
CA ASN A 202 -28.85 23.81 -8.29
C ASN A 202 -28.07 22.48 -8.29
N ILE A 203 -28.77 21.36 -8.17
CA ILE A 203 -28.17 20.02 -8.22
C ILE A 203 -27.44 19.80 -9.54
N LYS A 204 -28.05 20.16 -10.66
CA LYS A 204 -27.47 20.04 -12.00
C LYS A 204 -26.19 20.89 -12.14
N ASN A 205 -26.23 22.14 -11.68
CA ASN A 205 -25.09 23.05 -11.74
C ASN A 205 -23.94 22.53 -10.85
N SER A 206 -24.25 22.08 -9.61
CA SER A 206 -23.27 21.50 -8.71
C SER A 206 -22.62 20.23 -9.28
N LEU A 207 -23.41 19.34 -9.91
CA LEU A 207 -22.85 18.15 -10.57
C LEU A 207 -21.92 18.49 -11.73
N ARG A 208 -22.28 19.49 -12.55
CA ARG A 208 -21.42 19.96 -13.64
C ARG A 208 -20.11 20.52 -13.09
N ASN A 209 -20.18 21.46 -12.14
CA ASN A 209 -19.01 22.08 -11.53
C ASN A 209 -18.07 21.03 -10.89
N ILE A 210 -18.63 20.13 -10.07
CA ILE A 210 -17.86 19.05 -9.44
C ILE A 210 -17.17 18.19 -10.51
N SER A 211 -17.88 17.85 -11.60
CA SER A 211 -17.34 16.99 -12.65
C SER A 211 -16.22 17.61 -13.49
N GLU A 212 -16.07 18.94 -13.48
CA GLU A 212 -14.97 19.63 -14.18
C GLU A 212 -13.63 19.48 -13.47
N PHE A 213 -13.62 19.39 -12.13
CA PHE A 213 -12.41 19.42 -11.32
C PHE A 213 -12.08 18.09 -10.66
N ASN A 214 -12.94 17.08 -10.81
CA ASN A 214 -12.80 15.77 -10.17
C ASN A 214 -12.81 14.61 -11.17
N ASP A 215 -12.08 13.55 -10.84
CA ASP A 215 -11.99 12.35 -11.67
C ASP A 215 -13.19 11.41 -11.44
N VAL A 216 -13.89 11.55 -10.30
CA VAL A 216 -15.08 10.77 -9.91
C VAL A 216 -16.05 11.66 -9.16
N VAL A 217 -17.35 11.52 -9.42
CA VAL A 217 -18.41 12.22 -8.72
C VAL A 217 -19.25 11.23 -7.91
N ILE A 218 -19.48 11.56 -6.65
CA ILE A 218 -20.31 10.80 -5.72
C ILE A 218 -21.45 11.68 -5.24
N SER A 219 -22.69 11.20 -5.28
CA SER A 219 -23.81 11.88 -4.61
C SER A 219 -24.39 11.03 -3.48
N VAL A 220 -24.93 11.68 -2.45
CA VAL A 220 -25.65 11.03 -1.37
C VAL A 220 -27.00 11.71 -1.18
N GLY A 221 -28.08 10.93 -1.24
CA GLY A 221 -29.45 11.42 -1.30
C GLY A 221 -29.99 11.57 -2.73
N GLY A 222 -31.25 11.93 -2.88
CA GLY A 222 -31.89 12.21 -4.18
C GLY A 222 -31.97 11.06 -5.19
N ILE A 223 -31.76 9.80 -4.79
CA ILE A 223 -31.75 8.63 -5.70
C ILE A 223 -32.85 7.59 -5.41
N SER A 224 -33.81 7.92 -4.56
CA SER A 224 -34.92 7.01 -4.24
C SER A 224 -36.01 7.04 -5.32
N VAL A 225 -37.25 6.78 -5.02
CA VAL A 225 -38.41 6.76 -5.92
C VAL A 225 -39.40 7.89 -5.64
N GLY A 226 -38.99 8.92 -4.91
CA GLY A 226 -39.81 10.05 -4.53
C GLY A 226 -40.08 11.01 -5.70
N LYS A 227 -41.12 11.82 -5.60
CA LYS A 227 -41.46 12.83 -6.62
C LYS A 227 -40.39 13.93 -6.81
N LYS A 228 -39.41 14.03 -5.89
CA LYS A 228 -38.31 15.01 -5.92
C LYS A 228 -36.94 14.38 -6.20
N ASP A 229 -36.89 13.13 -6.68
CA ASP A 229 -35.65 12.45 -7.00
C ASP A 229 -35.13 12.86 -8.38
N PHE A 230 -34.59 14.06 -8.45
CA PHE A 230 -34.12 14.67 -9.71
C PHE A 230 -32.84 14.06 -10.28
N LEU A 231 -32.03 13.36 -9.47
CA LEU A 231 -30.70 12.89 -9.90
C LEU A 231 -30.74 11.98 -11.13
N LYS A 232 -31.77 11.12 -11.24
CA LYS A 232 -31.91 10.26 -12.42
C LYS A 232 -32.04 11.05 -13.70
N ASP A 233 -32.93 12.02 -13.70
CA ASP A 233 -33.22 12.84 -14.89
C ASP A 233 -32.04 13.75 -15.21
N ILE A 234 -31.42 14.35 -14.19
CA ILE A 234 -30.23 15.18 -14.34
C ILE A 234 -29.07 14.39 -14.93
N ILE A 235 -28.76 13.19 -14.38
CA ILE A 235 -27.67 12.39 -14.92
C ILE A 235 -27.93 11.93 -16.35
N ASN A 236 -29.17 11.60 -16.73
CA ASN A 236 -29.51 11.27 -18.10
C ASN A 236 -29.40 12.47 -19.05
N GLU A 237 -29.58 13.71 -18.55
CA GLU A 237 -29.39 14.93 -19.33
C GLU A 237 -27.91 15.29 -19.54
N ILE A 238 -27.07 15.15 -18.48
CA ILE A 238 -25.64 15.54 -18.55
C ILE A 238 -24.70 14.38 -18.82
N GLY A 239 -25.25 13.16 -19.00
CA GLY A 239 -24.45 11.93 -19.16
C GLY A 239 -25.32 10.73 -19.46
N GLU A 240 -25.04 9.61 -18.80
CA GLU A 240 -25.84 8.38 -18.93
C GLU A 240 -25.84 7.59 -17.63
N ILE A 241 -26.96 6.94 -17.31
CA ILE A 241 -27.06 5.96 -16.23
C ILE A 241 -26.85 4.56 -16.81
N LYS A 242 -25.88 3.82 -16.27
CA LYS A 242 -25.59 2.44 -16.66
C LYS A 242 -26.47 1.45 -15.89
N PHE A 243 -26.69 1.68 -14.58
CA PHE A 243 -27.68 0.95 -13.81
C PHE A 243 -28.24 1.79 -12.66
N TRP A 244 -29.47 1.42 -12.24
CA TRP A 244 -30.26 2.09 -11.22
C TRP A 244 -30.94 1.05 -10.36
N LYS A 245 -30.72 1.10 -9.01
CA LYS A 245 -31.18 0.18 -7.98
C LYS A 245 -30.52 -1.18 -8.00
N LEU A 246 -30.22 -1.66 -6.79
CA LEU A 246 -29.64 -2.96 -6.53
C LEU A 246 -30.58 -3.82 -5.67
N PHE A 247 -30.49 -5.13 -5.83
CA PHE A 247 -31.17 -6.09 -4.96
C PHE A 247 -30.32 -6.36 -3.72
N LEU A 248 -30.04 -5.28 -2.94
CA LEU A 248 -29.19 -5.29 -1.75
C LEU A 248 -29.94 -4.65 -0.57
N LYS A 249 -29.63 -5.08 0.67
CA LYS A 249 -30.13 -4.50 1.91
C LYS A 249 -29.02 -4.47 2.98
N PRO A 250 -28.64 -3.26 3.49
CA PRO A 250 -29.03 -1.93 3.02
C PRO A 250 -28.42 -1.59 1.66
N GLY A 251 -28.98 -0.59 0.94
CA GLY A 251 -28.37 -0.08 -0.30
C GLY A 251 -29.18 -0.28 -1.58
N LYS A 252 -30.50 -0.58 -1.49
CA LYS A 252 -31.38 -0.70 -2.69
C LYS A 252 -31.29 0.50 -3.64
N PRO A 253 -31.38 1.76 -3.19
CA PRO A 253 -31.22 2.92 -4.04
C PRO A 253 -29.74 3.22 -4.25
N PHE A 254 -29.14 2.61 -5.24
CA PHE A 254 -27.78 2.86 -5.70
C PHE A 254 -27.80 3.09 -7.19
N ALA A 255 -27.00 4.04 -7.66
CA ALA A 255 -26.87 4.34 -9.08
C ALA A 255 -25.39 4.34 -9.50
N PHE A 256 -25.15 3.93 -10.74
CA PHE A 256 -23.88 4.12 -11.42
C PHE A 256 -24.13 4.66 -12.82
N GLY A 257 -23.31 5.61 -13.23
CA GLY A 257 -23.39 6.23 -14.54
C GLY A 257 -22.10 6.95 -14.91
N LEU A 258 -22.16 7.70 -15.99
CA LEU A 258 -21.07 8.53 -16.49
C LEU A 258 -21.58 9.94 -16.75
N ILE A 259 -20.98 10.96 -16.15
CA ILE A 259 -21.19 12.37 -16.51
C ILE A 259 -20.32 12.68 -17.72
N ASN A 260 -20.87 13.41 -18.69
CA ASN A 260 -20.21 13.73 -19.97
C ASN A 260 -19.65 12.48 -20.67
N LYS A 261 -20.29 11.30 -20.48
CA LYS A 261 -19.87 9.99 -21.00
C LYS A 261 -18.44 9.56 -20.59
N LYS A 262 -17.84 10.23 -19.61
CA LYS A 262 -16.44 10.02 -19.22
C LYS A 262 -16.22 9.91 -17.72
N ILE A 263 -16.83 10.80 -16.92
CA ILE A 263 -16.57 10.89 -15.47
C ILE A 263 -17.46 9.89 -14.74
N PRO A 264 -16.91 8.88 -14.04
CA PRO A 264 -17.70 7.95 -13.24
C PRO A 264 -18.54 8.69 -12.19
N TYR A 265 -19.81 8.34 -12.13
CA TYR A 265 -20.78 8.86 -11.18
C TYR A 265 -21.34 7.71 -10.34
N PHE A 266 -21.35 7.91 -9.02
CA PHE A 266 -21.94 6.98 -8.05
C PHE A 266 -22.98 7.71 -7.22
N GLY A 267 -24.24 7.28 -7.31
CA GLY A 267 -25.32 7.77 -6.46
C GLY A 267 -25.53 6.83 -5.27
N LEU A 268 -25.40 7.34 -4.05
CA LEU A 268 -25.55 6.60 -2.81
C LEU A 268 -26.86 6.94 -2.10
N PRO A 269 -27.43 5.99 -1.32
CA PRO A 269 -28.62 6.24 -0.50
C PRO A 269 -28.40 7.37 0.50
N GLY A 270 -29.44 8.17 0.81
CA GLY A 270 -29.38 9.22 1.82
C GLY A 270 -29.22 8.70 3.26
N ASN A 271 -29.65 7.46 3.55
CA ASN A 271 -29.43 6.87 4.88
C ASN A 271 -27.94 6.60 5.11
N PRO A 272 -27.33 7.11 6.21
CA PRO A 272 -25.88 7.02 6.44
C PRO A 272 -25.31 5.60 6.42
N VAL A 273 -26.00 4.65 7.05
CA VAL A 273 -25.56 3.24 7.08
C VAL A 273 -25.57 2.66 5.67
N SER A 274 -26.61 2.95 4.89
CA SER A 274 -26.70 2.49 3.49
C SER A 274 -25.64 3.13 2.61
N ALA A 275 -25.36 4.42 2.80
CA ALA A 275 -24.31 5.15 2.09
C ALA A 275 -22.93 4.56 2.38
N ALA A 276 -22.60 4.32 3.66
CA ALA A 276 -21.34 3.69 4.07
C ALA A 276 -21.16 2.30 3.47
N ILE A 277 -22.18 1.43 3.57
CA ILE A 277 -22.12 0.06 3.05
C ILE A 277 -21.96 0.05 1.52
N THR A 278 -22.73 0.87 0.80
CA THR A 278 -22.61 0.95 -0.68
C THR A 278 -21.30 1.57 -1.11
N PHE A 279 -20.79 2.55 -0.39
CA PHE A 279 -19.46 3.11 -0.64
C PHE A 279 -18.36 2.03 -0.50
N ILE A 280 -18.33 1.32 0.63
CA ILE A 280 -17.30 0.32 0.91
C ILE A 280 -17.40 -0.90 -0.04
N GLN A 281 -18.61 -1.35 -0.33
CA GLN A 281 -18.81 -2.58 -1.12
C GLN A 281 -18.73 -2.36 -2.64
N LEU A 282 -19.01 -1.15 -3.13
CA LEU A 282 -19.18 -0.89 -4.57
C LEU A 282 -18.26 0.23 -5.07
N VAL A 283 -18.21 1.38 -4.36
CA VAL A 283 -17.40 2.51 -4.82
C VAL A 283 -15.91 2.23 -4.60
N TRP A 284 -15.51 1.80 -3.42
CA TRP A 284 -14.10 1.50 -3.13
C TRP A 284 -13.45 0.50 -4.12
N PRO A 285 -14.04 -0.68 -4.42
CA PRO A 285 -13.48 -1.56 -5.45
C PRO A 285 -13.41 -0.92 -6.83
N ALA A 286 -14.40 -0.09 -7.19
CA ALA A 286 -14.39 0.63 -8.46
C ALA A 286 -13.27 1.67 -8.52
N LEU A 287 -13.01 2.42 -7.44
CA LEU A 287 -11.91 3.37 -7.35
C LEU A 287 -10.56 2.69 -7.50
N GLN A 288 -10.35 1.55 -6.83
CA GLN A 288 -9.14 0.74 -6.99
C GLN A 288 -8.92 0.33 -8.45
N LYS A 289 -10.00 -0.09 -9.14
CA LYS A 289 -9.94 -0.46 -10.55
C LYS A 289 -9.58 0.73 -11.44
N LEU A 290 -10.13 1.90 -11.16
CA LEU A 290 -9.83 3.15 -11.88
C LEU A 290 -8.36 3.56 -11.73
N GLU A 291 -7.76 3.33 -10.56
CA GLU A 291 -6.33 3.58 -10.32
C GLU A 291 -5.41 2.50 -10.91
N GLY A 292 -5.97 1.43 -11.46
CA GLY A 292 -5.21 0.37 -12.13
C GLY A 292 -4.74 -0.75 -11.21
N ILE A 293 -5.28 -0.86 -9.97
CA ILE A 293 -5.00 -2.00 -9.08
C ILE A 293 -5.49 -3.29 -9.74
N THR A 294 -4.60 -4.28 -9.83
CA THR A 294 -4.92 -5.60 -10.40
C THR A 294 -5.58 -6.53 -9.39
N ASN A 295 -5.09 -6.54 -8.17
CA ASN A 295 -5.63 -7.33 -7.07
C ASN A 295 -6.51 -6.43 -6.20
N ILE A 296 -7.80 -6.29 -6.58
CA ILE A 296 -8.75 -5.43 -5.90
C ILE A 296 -8.98 -5.95 -4.48
N GLU A 297 -8.81 -5.08 -3.49
CA GLU A 297 -9.12 -5.34 -2.09
C GLU A 297 -10.62 -5.20 -1.83
N PHE A 298 -11.16 -6.12 -1.08
CA PHE A 298 -12.53 -6.08 -0.56
C PHE A 298 -12.49 -6.09 0.97
N PRO A 299 -13.56 -5.65 1.65
CA PRO A 299 -13.66 -5.80 3.10
C PRO A 299 -13.42 -7.26 3.51
N LEU A 300 -12.60 -7.46 4.54
CA LEU A 300 -12.28 -8.79 5.05
C LEU A 300 -13.57 -9.54 5.44
N ARG A 301 -13.72 -10.75 4.93
CA ARG A 301 -14.84 -11.63 5.25
C ARG A 301 -14.34 -12.85 5.99
N ILE A 302 -14.72 -12.98 7.25
CA ILE A 302 -14.41 -14.17 8.06
C ILE A 302 -15.69 -14.89 8.45
N LYS A 303 -15.62 -16.22 8.49
CA LYS A 303 -16.72 -17.04 9.02
C LYS A 303 -16.61 -17.04 10.55
N VAL A 304 -17.70 -16.67 11.21
CA VAL A 304 -17.78 -16.69 12.67
C VAL A 304 -19.04 -17.39 13.14
N LYS A 305 -19.00 -17.93 14.36
CA LYS A 305 -20.19 -18.47 15.05
C LYS A 305 -20.84 -17.33 15.81
N LEU A 306 -22.13 -17.15 15.61
CA LEU A 306 -22.90 -16.15 16.37
C LEU A 306 -23.22 -16.69 17.77
N ASN A 307 -23.15 -15.80 18.77
CA ASN A 307 -23.53 -16.11 20.15
C ASN A 307 -25.03 -15.99 20.40
N SER A 308 -25.79 -15.42 19.45
CA SER A 308 -27.24 -15.26 19.53
C SER A 308 -27.87 -15.38 18.14
N ASP A 309 -29.15 -15.71 18.10
CA ASP A 309 -29.90 -15.79 16.85
C ASP A 309 -30.09 -14.42 16.21
N LEU A 310 -29.81 -14.32 14.91
CA LEU A 310 -30.16 -13.15 14.10
C LEU A 310 -31.48 -13.42 13.38
N LYS A 311 -32.53 -12.64 13.74
CA LYS A 311 -33.79 -12.66 13.01
C LYS A 311 -33.63 -11.97 11.67
N ARG A 312 -33.67 -12.71 10.58
CA ARG A 312 -33.62 -12.20 9.21
C ARG A 312 -35.01 -12.19 8.59
N ARG A 313 -35.40 -11.06 7.99
CA ARG A 313 -36.62 -11.01 7.16
C ARG A 313 -36.31 -11.63 5.79
N LYS A 314 -37.24 -12.44 5.26
CA LYS A 314 -37.16 -12.94 3.87
C LYS A 314 -37.08 -11.77 2.90
N GLY A 315 -36.26 -11.89 1.85
CA GLY A 315 -36.16 -10.86 0.83
C GLY A 315 -34.73 -10.71 0.29
N ARG A 316 -34.30 -9.44 0.14
CA ARG A 316 -32.99 -9.09 -0.43
C ARG A 316 -31.83 -9.60 0.44
N PRO A 317 -30.67 -9.93 -0.17
CA PRO A 317 -29.44 -10.21 0.56
C PRO A 317 -29.07 -9.07 1.52
N GLU A 318 -28.65 -9.43 2.72
CA GLU A 318 -28.18 -8.51 3.78
C GLU A 318 -26.67 -8.74 4.01
#